data_cef33a03be7fa99671798f18b18cd140
#
_entry.id   cef33a03be7fa99671798f18b18cd140
#
_cell.length_a   1.000
_cell.length_b   1.000
_cell.length_c   1.000
_cell.angle_alpha   90.00
_cell.angle_beta   90.00
_cell.angle_gamma   90.00
#
_symmetry.space_group_name_H-M   'P 1'
#
loop_
_entity.id
_entity.type
_entity.pdbx_description
1 polymer ?
#
loop_
_entity_poly.entity_id
_entity_poly.type
_entity_poly.pdbx_seq_one_letter_code
_entity_poly.pdbx_strand_id
1 'polypeptide(L)'
;MQILESYMAGRWVRGTGAAQTLVNPATEEPLASASSEGIDLAAALDHARNVGGPALRALSFAERGAILQGMADALQDARDELLVLGIANGGNTRSDAKFDIDGAIATLLAYAELGQALGAGKFLLDGEGLQLGRSPRFHGQHAAVPRHGVAVHINAFNFPAWGFAEKAAAALLAGMPVFSKPATATALVACRAMQVIAEAKVVPEGALALLAGAPRDLPALLGAQDVLAFTGSGDTGERIRALPNVIRHCVRVNVEADSLNAAVLGPGVEARSDMYELFLKEVVRDITQKAGQKCTAIRRILVPRELCAAVKEDLVEMLGAIKVGDPADEETRMGPLTSAAQLKDVRAGIERLAAEGNKLLAETARDGKGFFISPVLFEIENGKAVHEHEVFGPVASLLPYDGNPAAIIARGNGGLVCSIYSEDSTFIEEAVAGIAPWHGRIYLGHPKIELSPGPGTVLPQLVHGGPGRAGGGEELGGRRALSFYLQRVALEGSRPVIAGLTKGGSA
;
A
#
# COMPACT_ATOMS: atom_id res chain seq x y z
N MET A 1 22.40 16.48 13.86
CA MET A 1 21.49 15.87 12.89
C MET A 1 21.92 14.42 12.68
N GLN A 2 21.01 13.46 12.85
CA GLN A 2 21.27 12.04 12.64
C GLN A 2 21.56 11.75 11.17
N ILE A 3 22.52 10.84 10.91
CA ILE A 3 22.75 10.32 9.56
C ILE A 3 22.19 8.89 9.53
N LEU A 4 21.24 8.64 8.63
CA LEU A 4 20.66 7.33 8.46
C LEU A 4 21.62 6.41 7.71
N GLU A 5 21.72 5.18 8.20
CA GLU A 5 22.55 4.14 7.61
C GLU A 5 21.66 3.10 6.93
N SER A 6 22.18 2.50 5.86
CA SER A 6 21.57 1.36 5.19
C SER A 6 21.97 0.07 5.89
N TYR A 7 21.07 -0.92 5.93
CA TYR A 7 21.37 -2.25 6.44
C TYR A 7 21.63 -3.22 5.29
N MET A 8 22.87 -3.64 5.13
CA MET A 8 23.32 -4.45 3.99
C MET A 8 24.23 -5.58 4.47
N ALA A 9 23.99 -6.80 4.03
CA ALA A 9 24.84 -7.96 4.35
C ALA A 9 25.10 -8.08 5.89
N GLY A 10 24.04 -7.95 6.68
CA GLY A 10 24.10 -8.07 8.14
C GLY A 10 24.78 -6.91 8.90
N ARG A 11 25.08 -5.80 8.22
CA ARG A 11 25.79 -4.65 8.83
C ARG A 11 25.18 -3.32 8.42
N TRP A 12 25.38 -2.31 9.26
CA TRP A 12 25.03 -0.92 8.99
C TRP A 12 26.12 -0.25 8.13
N VAL A 13 25.70 0.42 7.06
CA VAL A 13 26.60 1.06 6.08
C VAL A 13 26.10 2.47 5.81
N ARG A 14 27.03 3.42 5.93
CA ARG A 14 26.76 4.83 5.65
C ARG A 14 27.08 5.17 4.19
N GLY A 15 26.18 5.86 3.50
CA GLY A 15 26.50 6.49 2.21
C GLY A 15 27.47 7.67 2.38
N THR A 16 28.30 7.92 1.36
CA THR A 16 29.45 8.85 1.43
C THR A 16 29.27 10.15 0.67
N GLY A 17 28.25 10.28 -0.18
CA GLY A 17 28.05 11.44 -1.05
C GLY A 17 26.99 12.42 -0.54
N ALA A 18 26.40 13.17 -1.49
CA ALA A 18 25.37 14.14 -1.20
C ALA A 18 24.19 13.50 -0.46
N ALA A 19 23.78 14.10 0.65
CA ALA A 19 22.71 13.58 1.49
C ALA A 19 21.45 14.42 1.32
N GLN A 20 20.31 13.76 1.24
CA GLN A 20 19.00 14.39 1.32
C GLN A 20 18.62 14.60 2.79
N THR A 21 18.20 15.81 3.14
CA THR A 21 17.71 16.14 4.48
C THR A 21 16.26 15.73 4.65
N LEU A 22 15.97 15.05 5.75
CA LEU A 22 14.62 14.75 6.22
C LEU A 22 14.23 15.83 7.22
N VAL A 23 13.02 16.35 7.10
CA VAL A 23 12.52 17.42 7.95
C VAL A 23 11.27 17.02 8.72
N ASN A 24 10.99 17.71 9.80
CA ASN A 24 9.69 17.70 10.43
C ASN A 24 8.72 18.53 9.56
N PRO A 25 7.66 17.97 9.00
CA PRO A 25 6.78 18.69 8.08
C PRO A 25 5.90 19.76 8.76
N ALA A 26 5.80 19.74 10.09
CA ALA A 26 5.08 20.77 10.84
C ALA A 26 5.93 22.01 11.16
N THR A 27 7.25 21.83 11.38
CA THR A 27 8.17 22.90 11.80
C THR A 27 9.23 23.23 10.76
N GLU A 28 9.41 22.40 9.72
CA GLU A 28 10.47 22.42 8.71
C GLU A 28 11.88 22.24 9.29
N GLU A 29 11.99 21.86 10.55
CA GLU A 29 13.28 21.61 11.19
C GLU A 29 13.92 20.33 10.68
N PRO A 30 15.24 20.32 10.42
CA PRO A 30 15.95 19.14 9.98
C PRO A 30 16.05 18.10 11.11
N LEU A 31 15.63 16.85 10.80
CA LEU A 31 15.65 15.71 11.72
C LEU A 31 16.87 14.80 11.46
N ALA A 32 17.05 14.43 10.20
CA ALA A 32 18.07 13.49 9.77
C ALA A 32 18.53 13.77 8.34
N SER A 33 19.54 13.04 7.90
CA SER A 33 19.95 13.01 6.50
C SER A 33 20.23 11.57 6.05
N ALA A 34 20.06 11.30 4.75
CA ALA A 34 20.32 9.98 4.15
C ALA A 34 21.05 10.13 2.81
N SER A 35 22.00 9.25 2.56
CA SER A 35 22.66 9.09 1.27
C SER A 35 22.87 7.61 0.96
N SER A 36 22.69 7.26 -0.30
CA SER A 36 23.02 5.92 -0.83
C SER A 36 24.27 5.89 -1.70
N GLU A 37 24.93 7.05 -1.89
CA GLU A 37 26.14 7.12 -2.69
C GLU A 37 27.27 6.31 -2.05
N GLY A 38 28.10 5.67 -2.88
CA GLY A 38 29.19 4.82 -2.44
C GLY A 38 28.79 3.44 -1.91
N ILE A 39 27.49 3.15 -1.76
CA ILE A 39 27.01 1.82 -1.39
C ILE A 39 27.06 0.91 -2.62
N ASP A 40 27.69 -0.26 -2.49
CA ASP A 40 27.72 -1.30 -3.51
C ASP A 40 26.41 -2.09 -3.52
N LEU A 41 25.45 -1.63 -4.37
CA LEU A 41 24.14 -2.25 -4.51
C LEU A 41 24.19 -3.64 -5.14
N ALA A 42 25.15 -3.87 -6.05
CA ALA A 42 25.30 -5.16 -6.71
C ALA A 42 25.76 -6.23 -5.69
N ALA A 43 26.79 -5.93 -4.89
CA ALA A 43 27.25 -6.83 -3.84
C ALA A 43 26.16 -7.10 -2.78
N ALA A 44 25.34 -6.08 -2.44
CA ALA A 44 24.24 -6.25 -1.50
C ALA A 44 23.13 -7.18 -2.05
N LEU A 45 22.78 -7.03 -3.33
CA LEU A 45 21.85 -7.93 -4.02
C LEU A 45 22.39 -9.34 -4.11
N ASP A 46 23.67 -9.50 -4.43
CA ASP A 46 24.31 -10.82 -4.54
C ASP A 46 24.40 -11.53 -3.18
N HIS A 47 24.64 -10.78 -2.09
CA HIS A 47 24.58 -11.34 -0.75
C HIS A 47 23.15 -11.82 -0.41
N ALA A 48 22.12 -11.04 -0.72
CA ALA A 48 20.73 -11.44 -0.52
C ALA A 48 20.38 -12.70 -1.32
N ARG A 49 20.80 -12.80 -2.60
CA ARG A 49 20.55 -13.97 -3.47
C ARG A 49 21.26 -15.23 -2.97
N ASN A 50 22.52 -15.09 -2.55
CA ASN A 50 23.43 -16.23 -2.32
C ASN A 50 23.52 -16.66 -0.85
N VAL A 51 23.13 -15.80 0.11
CA VAL A 51 23.09 -16.10 1.55
C VAL A 51 21.67 -16.13 2.04
N GLY A 52 20.93 -15.02 1.94
CA GLY A 52 19.58 -14.90 2.47
C GLY A 52 18.56 -15.83 1.80
N GLY A 53 18.63 -15.94 0.46
CA GLY A 53 17.72 -16.79 -0.29
C GLY A 53 17.83 -18.28 0.08
N PRO A 54 19.02 -18.90 0.05
CA PRO A 54 19.20 -20.29 0.51
C PRO A 54 18.75 -20.50 1.96
N ALA A 55 19.06 -19.58 2.88
CA ALA A 55 18.66 -19.67 4.27
C ALA A 55 17.12 -19.72 4.42
N LEU A 56 16.39 -18.85 3.72
CA LEU A 56 14.92 -18.85 3.76
C LEU A 56 14.32 -20.09 3.09
N ARG A 57 14.86 -20.54 1.94
CA ARG A 57 14.36 -21.72 1.23
C ARG A 57 14.62 -23.02 1.96
N ALA A 58 15.57 -23.06 2.89
CA ALA A 58 15.79 -24.21 3.77
C ALA A 58 14.65 -24.39 4.79
N LEU A 59 13.95 -23.31 5.13
CA LEU A 59 12.86 -23.28 6.11
C LEU A 59 11.52 -23.67 5.49
N SER A 60 10.65 -24.27 6.30
CA SER A 60 9.23 -24.49 6.02
C SER A 60 8.42 -23.18 6.07
N PHE A 61 7.17 -23.22 5.62
CA PHE A 61 6.26 -22.08 5.78
C PHE A 61 6.04 -21.71 7.24
N ALA A 62 5.87 -22.71 8.13
CA ALA A 62 5.71 -22.47 9.56
C ALA A 62 6.92 -21.78 10.18
N GLU A 63 8.14 -22.19 9.83
CA GLU A 63 9.37 -21.54 10.33
C GLU A 63 9.52 -20.13 9.78
N ARG A 64 9.19 -19.89 8.50
CA ARG A 64 9.16 -18.54 7.92
C ARG A 64 8.05 -17.68 8.55
N GLY A 65 6.91 -18.28 8.91
CA GLY A 65 5.86 -17.63 9.69
C GLY A 65 6.36 -17.21 11.07
N ALA A 66 7.17 -18.04 11.74
CA ALA A 66 7.78 -17.68 13.04
C ALA A 66 8.74 -16.49 12.93
N ILE A 67 9.46 -16.32 11.81
CA ILE A 67 10.26 -15.10 11.55
C ILE A 67 9.35 -13.87 11.53
N LEU A 68 8.20 -13.93 10.83
CA LEU A 68 7.26 -12.81 10.74
C LEU A 68 6.65 -12.47 12.11
N GLN A 69 6.35 -13.49 12.92
CA GLN A 69 5.92 -13.30 14.31
C GLN A 69 6.97 -12.54 15.10
N GLY A 70 8.23 -12.98 15.05
CA GLY A 70 9.33 -12.29 15.75
C GLY A 70 9.57 -10.86 15.26
N MET A 71 9.36 -10.58 13.97
CA MET A 71 9.40 -9.21 13.44
C MET A 71 8.24 -8.37 14.01
N ALA A 72 7.03 -8.93 14.08
CA ALA A 72 5.88 -8.24 14.64
C ALA A 72 6.08 -7.93 16.13
N ASP A 73 6.61 -8.88 16.91
CA ASP A 73 6.90 -8.72 18.33
C ASP A 73 7.94 -7.60 18.54
N ALA A 74 9.02 -7.57 17.75
CA ALA A 74 10.04 -6.52 17.82
C ALA A 74 9.47 -5.12 17.50
N LEU A 75 8.57 -5.01 16.52
CA LEU A 75 7.89 -3.75 16.22
C LEU A 75 6.89 -3.36 17.33
N GLN A 76 6.22 -4.33 17.93
CA GLN A 76 5.29 -4.11 19.05
C GLN A 76 6.03 -3.57 20.29
N ASP A 77 7.20 -4.10 20.60
CA ASP A 77 8.02 -3.64 21.73
C ASP A 77 8.53 -2.20 21.52
N ALA A 78 8.81 -1.81 20.28
CA ALA A 78 9.26 -0.45 19.92
C ALA A 78 8.11 0.48 19.49
N ARG A 79 6.85 0.05 19.63
CA ARG A 79 5.68 0.72 19.06
C ARG A 79 5.59 2.20 19.43
N ASP A 80 5.71 2.56 20.69
CA ASP A 80 5.56 3.95 21.13
C ASP A 80 6.68 4.85 20.58
N GLU A 81 7.91 4.34 20.46
CA GLU A 81 9.02 5.04 19.82
C GLU A 81 8.73 5.28 18.32
N LEU A 82 8.25 4.26 17.63
CA LEU A 82 7.88 4.37 16.20
C LEU A 82 6.74 5.37 15.98
N LEU A 83 5.75 5.44 16.89
CA LEU A 83 4.68 6.44 16.84
C LEU A 83 5.25 7.87 16.93
N VAL A 84 6.18 8.12 17.85
CA VAL A 84 6.83 9.43 17.98
C VAL A 84 7.57 9.82 16.69
N LEU A 85 8.28 8.87 16.08
CA LEU A 85 8.96 9.10 14.79
C LEU A 85 7.96 9.34 13.65
N GLY A 86 6.83 8.63 13.62
CA GLY A 86 5.75 8.82 12.66
C GLY A 86 5.11 10.21 12.75
N ILE A 87 4.95 10.74 13.96
CA ILE A 87 4.49 12.11 14.20
C ILE A 87 5.54 13.11 13.70
N ALA A 88 6.79 12.96 14.13
CA ALA A 88 7.85 13.92 13.87
C ALA A 88 8.26 13.99 12.38
N ASN A 89 8.39 12.85 11.68
CA ASN A 89 8.89 12.81 10.31
C ASN A 89 7.79 12.65 9.27
N GLY A 90 6.68 11.99 9.61
CA GLY A 90 5.54 11.80 8.70
C GLY A 90 4.52 12.93 8.73
N GLY A 91 4.52 13.79 9.75
CA GLY A 91 3.45 14.77 9.97
C GLY A 91 2.13 14.14 10.40
N ASN A 92 2.18 12.91 10.84
CA ASN A 92 0.99 12.14 11.21
C ASN A 92 0.46 12.56 12.57
N THR A 93 -0.85 12.70 12.72
CA THR A 93 -1.47 12.70 14.07
C THR A 93 -1.14 11.38 14.77
N ARG A 94 -1.31 11.33 16.10
CA ARG A 94 -1.11 10.07 16.85
C ARG A 94 -2.00 8.94 16.30
N SER A 95 -3.22 9.26 15.87
CA SER A 95 -4.13 8.29 15.24
C SER A 95 -3.62 7.78 13.90
N ASP A 96 -3.07 8.68 13.07
CA ASP A 96 -2.52 8.33 11.76
C ASP A 96 -1.22 7.54 11.88
N ALA A 97 -0.38 7.86 12.88
CA ALA A 97 0.83 7.09 13.19
C ALA A 97 0.46 5.66 13.65
N LYS A 98 -0.56 5.52 14.51
CA LYS A 98 -1.11 4.20 14.89
C LYS A 98 -1.60 3.44 13.67
N PHE A 99 -2.28 4.09 12.75
CA PHE A 99 -2.80 3.44 11.55
C PHE A 99 -1.69 2.81 10.70
N ASP A 100 -0.51 3.45 10.60
CA ASP A 100 0.66 2.91 9.92
C ASP A 100 1.35 1.79 10.72
N ILE A 101 1.68 2.06 12.00
CA ILE A 101 2.47 1.12 12.81
C ILE A 101 1.67 -0.12 13.18
N ASP A 102 0.44 0.04 13.67
CA ASP A 102 -0.42 -1.09 14.04
C ASP A 102 -0.83 -1.91 12.80
N GLY A 103 -1.03 -1.25 11.65
CA GLY A 103 -1.26 -1.91 10.37
C GLY A 103 -0.09 -2.78 9.93
N ALA A 104 1.15 -2.31 10.12
CA ALA A 104 2.37 -3.07 9.85
C ALA A 104 2.45 -4.33 10.73
N ILE A 105 2.25 -4.17 12.04
CA ILE A 105 2.28 -5.28 13.02
C ILE A 105 1.19 -6.29 12.69
N ALA A 106 -0.05 -5.86 12.49
CA ALA A 106 -1.18 -6.73 12.16
C ALA A 106 -0.96 -7.50 10.85
N THR A 107 -0.33 -6.87 9.85
CA THR A 107 -0.02 -7.54 8.59
C THR A 107 1.03 -8.63 8.78
N LEU A 108 2.12 -8.37 9.52
CA LEU A 108 3.12 -9.39 9.84
C LEU A 108 2.50 -10.58 10.59
N LEU A 109 1.63 -10.31 11.58
CA LEU A 109 0.93 -11.36 12.34
C LEU A 109 0.00 -12.20 11.44
N ALA A 110 -0.76 -11.57 10.55
CA ALA A 110 -1.65 -12.29 9.64
C ALA A 110 -0.88 -13.25 8.71
N TYR A 111 0.30 -12.83 8.22
CA TYR A 111 1.16 -13.70 7.41
C TYR A 111 1.93 -14.73 8.25
N ALA A 112 2.21 -14.46 9.52
CA ALA A 112 2.74 -15.44 10.46
C ALA A 112 1.74 -16.58 10.67
N GLU A 113 0.47 -16.23 10.93
CA GLU A 113 -0.63 -17.21 11.04
C GLU A 113 -0.81 -18.01 9.75
N LEU A 114 -0.76 -17.35 8.58
CA LEU A 114 -0.80 -18.02 7.28
C LEU A 114 0.36 -19.01 7.14
N GLY A 115 1.56 -18.66 7.58
CA GLY A 115 2.72 -19.55 7.60
C GLY A 115 2.49 -20.79 8.44
N GLN A 116 1.92 -20.65 9.64
CA GLN A 116 1.53 -21.77 10.50
C GLN A 116 0.48 -22.67 9.82
N ALA A 117 -0.53 -22.07 9.19
CA ALA A 117 -1.56 -22.79 8.46
C ALA A 117 -1.02 -23.56 7.23
N LEU A 118 0.01 -23.03 6.56
CA LEU A 118 0.70 -23.70 5.45
C LEU A 118 1.66 -24.83 5.92
N GLY A 119 2.06 -24.81 7.17
CA GLY A 119 2.72 -25.93 7.85
C GLY A 119 4.16 -26.20 7.43
N ALA A 120 4.55 -27.49 7.43
CA ALA A 120 5.92 -27.93 7.27
C ALA A 120 6.43 -27.93 5.80
N GLY A 121 5.59 -27.60 4.83
CA GLY A 121 5.97 -27.52 3.42
C GLY A 121 6.96 -26.39 3.14
N LYS A 122 7.79 -26.58 2.11
CA LYS A 122 8.74 -25.56 1.62
C LYS A 122 8.28 -24.89 0.34
N PHE A 123 7.31 -25.47 -0.36
CA PHE A 123 6.62 -24.98 -1.54
C PHE A 123 5.16 -25.39 -1.52
N LEU A 124 4.34 -24.76 -2.37
CA LEU A 124 2.91 -25.02 -2.43
C LEU A 124 2.58 -25.98 -3.56
N LEU A 125 1.63 -26.90 -3.34
CA LEU A 125 0.88 -27.52 -4.43
C LEU A 125 -0.34 -26.66 -4.75
N ASP A 126 -0.59 -26.46 -6.05
CA ASP A 126 -1.65 -25.61 -6.56
C ASP A 126 -2.76 -26.51 -7.15
N GLY A 127 -3.89 -26.53 -6.48
CA GLY A 127 -5.03 -27.36 -6.85
C GLY A 127 -4.84 -28.86 -6.63
N GLU A 128 -5.83 -29.62 -7.11
CA GLU A 128 -5.78 -31.07 -7.13
C GLU A 128 -5.01 -31.58 -8.34
N GLY A 129 -4.35 -32.72 -8.19
CA GLY A 129 -3.69 -33.35 -9.30
C GLY A 129 -4.67 -34.05 -10.26
N LEU A 130 -4.32 -34.09 -11.53
CA LEU A 130 -5.14 -34.62 -12.61
C LEU A 130 -4.50 -35.85 -13.28
N GLN A 131 -5.32 -36.83 -13.69
CA GLN A 131 -4.87 -37.87 -14.60
C GLN A 131 -4.73 -37.30 -16.00
N LEU A 132 -3.53 -37.40 -16.60
CA LEU A 132 -3.19 -36.76 -17.89
C LEU A 132 -3.34 -37.67 -19.12
N GLY A 133 -3.76 -38.91 -18.96
CA GLY A 133 -3.92 -39.83 -20.08
C GLY A 133 -4.71 -41.07 -19.72
N ARG A 134 -4.64 -42.11 -20.56
CA ARG A 134 -5.36 -43.37 -20.32
C ARG A 134 -4.83 -44.16 -19.10
N SER A 135 -3.55 -44.00 -18.78
CA SER A 135 -2.96 -44.62 -17.61
C SER A 135 -3.33 -43.88 -16.33
N PRO A 136 -3.94 -44.50 -15.34
CA PRO A 136 -4.23 -43.89 -14.04
C PRO A 136 -2.99 -43.58 -13.22
N ARG A 137 -1.81 -44.03 -13.68
CA ARG A 137 -0.54 -43.77 -13.05
C ARG A 137 0.12 -42.48 -13.57
N PHE A 138 -0.27 -41.98 -14.78
CA PHE A 138 0.26 -40.75 -15.35
C PHE A 138 -0.57 -39.55 -14.86
N HIS A 139 0.08 -38.71 -14.11
CA HIS A 139 -0.56 -37.66 -13.31
C HIS A 139 0.18 -36.33 -13.48
N GLY A 140 -0.54 -35.25 -13.38
CA GLY A 140 0.00 -33.90 -13.39
C GLY A 140 -0.54 -33.06 -12.24
N GLN A 141 0.29 -32.17 -11.70
CA GLN A 141 -0.11 -31.20 -10.69
C GLN A 141 0.76 -29.97 -10.79
N HIS A 142 0.19 -28.80 -10.55
CA HIS A 142 0.98 -27.58 -10.43
C HIS A 142 1.63 -27.47 -9.06
N ALA A 143 2.86 -26.95 -9.05
CA ALA A 143 3.55 -26.53 -7.84
C ALA A 143 3.97 -25.07 -7.96
N ALA A 144 4.03 -24.38 -6.84
CA ALA A 144 4.53 -23.01 -6.73
C ALA A 144 5.71 -23.00 -5.76
N VAL A 145 6.91 -22.75 -6.30
CA VAL A 145 8.19 -22.84 -5.58
C VAL A 145 8.83 -21.46 -5.40
N PRO A 146 9.58 -21.21 -4.31
CA PRO A 146 10.30 -19.95 -4.13
C PRO A 146 11.20 -19.61 -5.32
N ARG A 147 11.17 -18.37 -5.79
CA ARG A 147 12.12 -17.88 -6.78
C ARG A 147 13.51 -17.75 -6.14
N HIS A 148 14.56 -17.83 -6.95
CA HIS A 148 15.95 -17.83 -6.47
C HIS A 148 16.61 -16.43 -6.52
N GLY A 149 15.81 -15.38 -6.74
CA GLY A 149 16.26 -13.99 -6.76
C GLY A 149 16.05 -13.27 -5.43
N VAL A 150 15.96 -11.96 -5.52
CA VAL A 150 15.65 -11.04 -4.44
C VAL A 150 14.38 -10.26 -4.74
N ALA A 151 13.58 -10.01 -3.71
CA ALA A 151 12.41 -9.15 -3.78
C ALA A 151 12.83 -7.71 -3.44
N VAL A 152 12.93 -6.86 -4.46
CA VAL A 152 13.20 -5.44 -4.29
C VAL A 152 11.90 -4.71 -4.11
N HIS A 153 11.76 -3.97 -2.99
CA HIS A 153 10.58 -3.19 -2.66
C HIS A 153 10.94 -1.71 -2.62
N ILE A 154 10.34 -0.91 -3.49
CA ILE A 154 10.45 0.56 -3.49
C ILE A 154 9.14 1.10 -2.96
N ASN A 155 9.16 1.61 -1.72
CA ASN A 155 7.97 1.99 -0.97
C ASN A 155 7.72 3.49 -1.03
N ALA A 156 6.44 3.88 -0.96
CA ALA A 156 6.00 5.26 -0.90
C ALA A 156 6.21 5.89 0.50
N PHE A 157 6.06 7.20 0.58
CA PHE A 157 6.34 7.99 1.80
C PHE A 157 5.22 7.93 2.83
N ASN A 158 4.00 7.60 2.42
CA ASN A 158 2.81 7.78 3.24
C ASN A 158 2.61 6.69 4.29
N PHE A 159 3.15 5.48 4.08
CA PHE A 159 3.10 4.35 5.02
C PHE A 159 4.47 3.71 5.18
N PRO A 160 5.43 4.38 5.86
CA PRO A 160 6.80 3.89 5.95
C PRO A 160 6.95 2.55 6.69
N ALA A 161 6.11 2.25 7.67
CA ALA A 161 6.09 0.98 8.37
C ALA A 161 5.21 -0.06 7.66
N TRP A 162 3.97 0.29 7.36
CA TRP A 162 3.03 -0.65 6.75
C TRP A 162 3.44 -1.03 5.33
N GLY A 163 3.84 -0.07 4.48
CA GLY A 163 4.32 -0.35 3.12
C GLY A 163 5.58 -1.25 3.09
N PHE A 164 6.43 -1.15 4.13
CA PHE A 164 7.51 -2.12 4.33
C PHE A 164 6.96 -3.51 4.68
N ALA A 165 6.07 -3.60 5.67
CA ALA A 165 5.59 -4.87 6.23
C ALA A 165 4.74 -5.66 5.23
N GLU A 166 3.83 -5.03 4.48
CA GLU A 166 2.92 -5.70 3.56
C GLU A 166 3.65 -6.46 2.44
N LYS A 167 4.72 -5.87 1.90
CA LYS A 167 5.53 -6.50 0.86
C LYS A 167 6.51 -7.51 1.44
N ALA A 168 7.17 -7.14 2.56
CA ALA A 168 8.15 -8.01 3.21
C ALA A 168 7.51 -9.30 3.75
N ALA A 169 6.31 -9.23 4.34
CA ALA A 169 5.62 -10.38 4.89
C ALA A 169 5.36 -11.45 3.82
N ALA A 170 4.80 -11.07 2.68
CA ALA A 170 4.52 -12.00 1.59
C ALA A 170 5.81 -12.58 0.97
N ALA A 171 6.85 -11.75 0.75
CA ALA A 171 8.11 -12.17 0.17
C ALA A 171 8.88 -13.14 1.07
N LEU A 172 9.03 -12.82 2.35
CA LEU A 172 9.73 -13.67 3.33
C LEU A 172 8.99 -15.00 3.53
N LEU A 173 7.65 -14.97 3.64
CA LEU A 173 6.85 -16.18 3.75
C LEU A 173 6.97 -17.05 2.49
N ALA A 174 7.03 -16.45 1.31
CA ALA A 174 7.29 -17.16 0.06
C ALA A 174 8.72 -17.74 -0.04
N GLY A 175 9.66 -17.32 0.82
CA GLY A 175 11.05 -17.79 0.82
C GLY A 175 11.99 -16.96 -0.05
N MET A 176 11.64 -15.70 -0.37
CA MET A 176 12.52 -14.74 -1.05
C MET A 176 13.11 -13.73 -0.07
N PRO A 177 14.42 -13.43 -0.15
CA PRO A 177 15.02 -12.35 0.61
C PRO A 177 14.51 -11.00 0.12
N VAL A 178 14.44 -10.03 1.03
CA VAL A 178 13.88 -8.71 0.78
C VAL A 178 14.96 -7.65 0.79
N PHE A 179 14.94 -6.78 -0.22
CA PHE A 179 15.72 -5.56 -0.29
C PHE A 179 14.75 -4.38 -0.33
N SER A 180 14.55 -3.72 0.82
CA SER A 180 13.59 -2.63 0.96
C SER A 180 14.25 -1.27 0.77
N LYS A 181 13.61 -0.41 -0.03
CA LYS A 181 13.97 0.99 -0.23
C LYS A 181 12.78 1.88 0.17
N PRO A 182 12.72 2.40 1.41
CA PRO A 182 11.68 3.33 1.83
C PRO A 182 11.83 4.68 1.12
N ALA A 183 10.74 5.44 0.99
CA ALA A 183 10.83 6.83 0.53
C ALA A 183 11.72 7.63 1.48
N THR A 184 12.67 8.39 0.93
CA THR A 184 13.69 9.09 1.74
C THR A 184 13.05 10.09 2.70
N ALA A 185 12.01 10.81 2.25
CA ALA A 185 11.35 11.84 3.07
C ALA A 185 10.84 11.35 4.43
N THR A 186 10.40 10.08 4.52
CA THR A 186 9.85 9.47 5.75
C THR A 186 10.65 8.25 6.23
N ALA A 187 11.92 8.17 5.85
CA ALA A 187 12.75 7.00 6.11
C ALA A 187 13.07 6.75 7.59
N LEU A 188 12.89 7.73 8.49
CA LEU A 188 13.18 7.56 9.92
C LEU A 188 12.43 6.37 10.53
N VAL A 189 11.12 6.25 10.26
CA VAL A 189 10.30 5.15 10.78
C VAL A 189 10.79 3.80 10.22
N ALA A 190 10.99 3.70 8.91
CA ALA A 190 11.43 2.45 8.27
C ALA A 190 12.85 2.04 8.72
N CYS A 191 13.77 3.00 8.89
CA CYS A 191 15.11 2.73 9.38
C CYS A 191 15.10 2.26 10.85
N ARG A 192 14.26 2.87 11.70
CA ARG A 192 14.13 2.42 13.09
C ARG A 192 13.45 1.05 13.19
N ALA A 193 12.41 0.81 12.41
CA ALA A 193 11.78 -0.51 12.29
C ALA A 193 12.81 -1.58 11.89
N MET A 194 13.67 -1.29 10.91
CA MET A 194 14.75 -2.18 10.52
C MET A 194 15.76 -2.40 11.64
N GLN A 195 16.10 -1.35 12.43
CA GLN A 195 17.02 -1.48 13.57
C GLN A 195 16.48 -2.45 14.62
N VAL A 196 15.23 -2.28 15.05
CA VAL A 196 14.65 -3.14 16.08
C VAL A 196 14.50 -4.59 15.60
N ILE A 197 14.18 -4.82 14.33
CA ILE A 197 14.14 -6.17 13.74
C ILE A 197 15.55 -6.79 13.71
N ALA A 198 16.58 -6.02 13.33
CA ALA A 198 17.95 -6.50 13.29
C ALA A 198 18.49 -6.80 14.69
N GLU A 199 18.17 -5.97 15.69
CA GLU A 199 18.51 -6.15 17.11
C GLU A 199 17.88 -7.42 17.70
N ALA A 200 16.65 -7.73 17.30
CA ALA A 200 15.92 -8.94 17.70
C ALA A 200 16.52 -10.24 17.15
N LYS A 201 17.33 -10.18 16.08
CA LYS A 201 18.02 -11.33 15.44
C LYS A 201 17.09 -12.47 15.02
N VAL A 202 15.85 -12.15 14.66
CA VAL A 202 14.82 -13.14 14.28
C VAL A 202 14.87 -13.49 12.79
N VAL A 203 15.53 -12.67 11.96
CA VAL A 203 15.63 -12.86 10.51
C VAL A 203 17.00 -13.44 10.16
N PRO A 204 17.09 -14.49 9.32
CA PRO A 204 18.36 -15.04 8.88
C PRO A 204 19.24 -13.98 8.17
N GLU A 205 20.56 -14.12 8.30
CA GLU A 205 21.51 -13.24 7.62
C GLU A 205 21.24 -13.19 6.11
N GLY A 206 21.29 -11.99 5.53
CA GLY A 206 21.05 -11.76 4.11
C GLY A 206 19.59 -11.82 3.67
N ALA A 207 18.66 -12.25 4.54
CA ALA A 207 17.25 -12.35 4.19
C ALA A 207 16.52 -10.99 4.19
N LEU A 208 17.09 -9.97 4.82
CA LEU A 208 16.51 -8.63 4.89
C LEU A 208 17.59 -7.57 4.74
N ALA A 209 17.36 -6.60 3.85
CA ALA A 209 18.20 -5.43 3.64
C ALA A 209 17.33 -4.17 3.49
N LEU A 210 17.91 -3.01 3.85
CA LEU A 210 17.25 -1.71 3.73
C LEU A 210 18.23 -0.67 3.18
N LEU A 211 17.82 0.07 2.13
CA LEU A 211 18.57 1.18 1.54
C LEU A 211 18.02 2.53 2.03
N ALA A 212 18.76 3.25 2.84
CA ALA A 212 18.47 4.63 3.19
C ALA A 212 19.01 5.59 2.11
N GLY A 213 18.12 6.39 1.50
CA GLY A 213 18.49 7.31 0.42
C GLY A 213 17.88 6.99 -0.93
N ALA A 214 18.44 7.53 -2.01
CA ALA A 214 17.93 7.37 -3.37
C ALA A 214 18.10 5.92 -3.89
N PRO A 215 17.19 5.40 -4.76
CA PRO A 215 17.30 4.05 -5.31
C PRO A 215 18.44 3.90 -6.32
N ARG A 216 18.96 5.00 -6.88
CA ARG A 216 20.00 5.02 -7.90
C ARG A 216 19.66 4.05 -9.06
N ASP A 217 20.61 3.19 -9.42
CA ASP A 217 20.51 2.18 -10.46
C ASP A 217 19.96 0.82 -9.98
N LEU A 218 19.50 0.72 -8.72
CA LEU A 218 18.99 -0.53 -8.14
C LEU A 218 18.03 -1.31 -9.05
N PRO A 219 17.00 -0.71 -9.70
CA PRO A 219 16.11 -1.45 -10.60
C PRO A 219 16.81 -2.00 -11.84
N ALA A 220 17.90 -1.38 -12.30
CA ALA A 220 18.65 -1.82 -13.47
C ALA A 220 19.54 -3.04 -13.21
N LEU A 221 19.78 -3.39 -11.93
CA LEU A 221 20.59 -4.54 -11.50
C LEU A 221 19.79 -5.85 -11.39
N LEU A 222 18.48 -5.81 -11.66
CA LEU A 222 17.60 -6.96 -11.48
C LEU A 222 17.64 -7.91 -12.68
N GLY A 223 17.60 -9.20 -12.37
CA GLY A 223 17.60 -10.31 -13.34
C GLY A 223 16.32 -11.15 -13.30
N ALA A 224 16.29 -12.21 -14.08
CA ALA A 224 15.11 -13.03 -14.36
C ALA A 224 14.45 -13.68 -13.12
N GLN A 225 15.20 -13.94 -12.06
CA GLN A 225 14.67 -14.53 -10.84
C GLN A 225 14.24 -13.50 -9.80
N ASP A 226 14.66 -12.22 -9.97
CA ASP A 226 14.28 -11.14 -9.07
C ASP A 226 12.84 -10.68 -9.34
N VAL A 227 12.28 -9.96 -8.37
CA VAL A 227 11.01 -9.27 -8.51
C VAL A 227 11.15 -7.84 -8.00
N LEU A 228 10.35 -6.92 -8.55
CA LEU A 228 10.26 -5.55 -8.07
C LEU A 228 8.81 -5.21 -7.75
N ALA A 229 8.54 -4.82 -6.51
CA ALA A 229 7.27 -4.23 -6.10
C ALA A 229 7.50 -2.73 -5.83
N PHE A 230 6.74 -1.90 -6.51
CA PHE A 230 6.83 -0.45 -6.47
C PHE A 230 5.49 0.15 -6.06
N THR A 231 5.53 1.05 -5.08
CA THR A 231 4.40 1.94 -4.74
C THR A 231 4.84 3.39 -4.89
N GLY A 232 4.13 4.16 -5.71
CA GLY A 232 4.43 5.57 -5.99
C GLY A 232 3.66 6.13 -7.17
N SER A 233 4.24 7.10 -7.90
CA SER A 233 3.57 7.71 -9.06
C SER A 233 3.53 6.79 -10.27
N GLY A 234 2.46 6.89 -11.07
CA GLY A 234 2.29 6.16 -12.33
C GLY A 234 3.48 6.36 -13.28
N ASP A 235 3.96 7.60 -13.45
CA ASP A 235 5.13 7.93 -14.29
C ASP A 235 6.39 7.17 -13.87
N THR A 236 6.61 6.97 -12.58
CA THR A 236 7.77 6.20 -12.09
C THR A 236 7.57 4.71 -12.33
N GLY A 237 6.36 4.20 -12.13
CA GLY A 237 6.00 2.81 -12.45
C GLY A 237 6.20 2.50 -13.94
N GLU A 238 5.80 3.41 -14.83
CA GLU A 238 6.01 3.27 -16.28
C GLU A 238 7.52 3.23 -16.61
N ARG A 239 8.31 4.18 -16.07
CA ARG A 239 9.78 4.18 -16.27
C ARG A 239 10.43 2.89 -15.78
N ILE A 240 10.01 2.33 -14.67
CA ILE A 240 10.53 1.04 -14.16
C ILE A 240 10.20 -0.09 -15.14
N ARG A 241 8.96 -0.17 -15.62
CA ARG A 241 8.54 -1.20 -16.59
C ARG A 241 9.25 -1.09 -17.92
N ALA A 242 9.64 0.11 -18.33
CA ALA A 242 10.36 0.38 -19.57
C ALA A 242 11.88 0.12 -19.49
N LEU A 243 12.43 -0.25 -18.33
CA LEU A 243 13.86 -0.53 -18.20
C LEU A 243 14.29 -1.71 -19.10
N PRO A 244 15.41 -1.59 -19.85
CA PRO A 244 15.85 -2.63 -20.79
C PRO A 244 16.09 -4.00 -20.14
N ASN A 245 16.60 -4.05 -18.91
CA ASN A 245 16.80 -5.29 -18.17
C ASN A 245 15.47 -5.91 -17.73
N VAL A 246 14.49 -5.10 -17.33
CA VAL A 246 13.13 -5.56 -16.95
C VAL A 246 12.49 -6.28 -18.15
N ILE A 247 12.55 -5.66 -19.33
CA ILE A 247 12.02 -6.24 -20.57
C ILE A 247 12.82 -7.51 -20.98
N ARG A 248 14.16 -7.40 -21.05
CA ARG A 248 15.03 -8.48 -21.53
C ARG A 248 14.98 -9.73 -20.67
N HIS A 249 14.92 -9.56 -19.35
CA HIS A 249 14.94 -10.66 -18.38
C HIS A 249 13.55 -11.04 -17.86
N CYS A 250 12.49 -10.39 -18.37
CA CYS A 250 11.12 -10.60 -17.90
C CYS A 250 11.03 -10.51 -16.37
N VAL A 251 11.67 -9.50 -15.77
CA VAL A 251 11.60 -9.25 -14.34
C VAL A 251 10.13 -9.03 -13.97
N ARG A 252 9.63 -9.73 -12.95
CA ARG A 252 8.28 -9.48 -12.48
C ARG A 252 8.22 -8.12 -11.79
N VAL A 253 7.34 -7.25 -12.27
CA VAL A 253 7.13 -5.92 -11.70
C VAL A 253 5.68 -5.80 -11.26
N ASN A 254 5.47 -5.57 -9.97
CA ASN A 254 4.21 -5.16 -9.38
C ASN A 254 4.23 -3.65 -9.17
N VAL A 255 3.18 -2.95 -9.62
CA VAL A 255 3.08 -1.50 -9.48
C VAL A 255 1.74 -1.19 -8.82
N GLU A 256 1.79 -0.48 -7.72
CA GLU A 256 0.69 0.26 -7.13
C GLU A 256 0.95 1.75 -7.36
N ALA A 257 0.03 2.41 -8.04
CA ALA A 257 0.22 3.80 -8.47
C ALA A 257 -1.06 4.63 -8.25
N ASP A 258 -1.15 5.71 -8.99
CA ASP A 258 -2.21 6.71 -8.94
C ASP A 258 -3.61 6.08 -8.88
N SER A 259 -4.44 6.53 -7.97
CA SER A 259 -5.78 5.97 -7.75
C SER A 259 -6.84 7.06 -7.72
N LEU A 260 -7.93 6.85 -8.46
CA LEU A 260 -9.11 7.71 -8.37
C LEU A 260 -10.26 6.96 -7.68
N ASN A 261 -10.07 6.71 -6.38
CA ASN A 261 -11.06 6.04 -5.56
C ASN A 261 -12.38 6.81 -5.51
N ALA A 262 -13.45 6.07 -5.41
CA ALA A 262 -14.79 6.65 -5.39
C ALA A 262 -15.60 6.18 -4.17
N ALA A 263 -16.49 7.06 -3.70
CA ALA A 263 -17.57 6.71 -2.80
C ALA A 263 -18.90 6.98 -3.51
N VAL A 264 -19.79 6.02 -3.47
CA VAL A 264 -21.10 6.08 -4.14
C VAL A 264 -22.22 6.03 -3.09
N LEU A 265 -23.00 7.10 -2.97
CA LEU A 265 -24.27 7.07 -2.26
C LEU A 265 -25.33 6.54 -3.23
N GLY A 266 -26.06 5.49 -2.86
CA GLY A 266 -27.10 4.91 -3.70
C GLY A 266 -28.38 5.74 -3.76
N PRO A 267 -29.21 5.57 -4.80
CA PRO A 267 -30.52 6.19 -4.86
C PRO A 267 -31.44 5.63 -3.77
N GLY A 268 -32.42 6.44 -3.37
CA GLY A 268 -33.39 6.05 -2.33
C GLY A 268 -32.86 6.10 -0.88
N VAL A 269 -31.59 6.44 -0.68
CA VAL A 269 -31.08 6.75 0.67
C VAL A 269 -31.69 8.05 1.13
N GLU A 270 -32.34 8.05 2.29
CA GLU A 270 -32.94 9.25 2.85
C GLU A 270 -31.87 10.10 3.57
N ALA A 271 -31.92 11.43 3.38
CA ALA A 271 -31.06 12.34 4.15
C ALA A 271 -31.28 12.15 5.66
N ARG A 272 -30.19 12.14 6.42
CA ARG A 272 -30.17 11.90 7.89
C ARG A 272 -30.56 10.49 8.32
N SER A 273 -30.64 9.53 7.39
CA SER A 273 -30.71 8.10 7.75
C SER A 273 -29.36 7.58 8.24
N ASP A 274 -29.34 6.45 8.95
CA ASP A 274 -28.10 5.82 9.43
C ASP A 274 -27.12 5.53 8.26
N MET A 275 -27.63 5.17 7.10
CA MET A 275 -26.81 4.95 5.88
C MET A 275 -26.16 6.25 5.38
N TYR A 276 -26.93 7.33 5.37
CA TYR A 276 -26.47 8.66 4.99
C TYR A 276 -25.37 9.17 5.94
N GLU A 277 -25.60 9.06 7.27
CA GLU A 277 -24.65 9.45 8.29
C GLU A 277 -23.33 8.63 8.21
N LEU A 278 -23.45 7.32 7.98
CA LEU A 278 -22.29 6.47 7.76
C LEU A 278 -21.48 6.90 6.53
N PHE A 279 -22.16 7.17 5.42
CA PHE A 279 -21.51 7.65 4.20
C PHE A 279 -20.73 8.94 4.45
N LEU A 280 -21.33 9.95 5.06
CA LEU A 280 -20.66 11.22 5.37
C LEU A 280 -19.44 11.02 6.27
N LYS A 281 -19.62 10.27 7.36
CA LYS A 281 -18.56 9.98 8.33
C LYS A 281 -17.36 9.29 7.68
N GLU A 282 -17.59 8.28 6.84
CA GLU A 282 -16.52 7.53 6.17
C GLU A 282 -15.86 8.37 5.08
N VAL A 283 -16.61 9.17 4.31
CA VAL A 283 -16.07 10.11 3.31
C VAL A 283 -15.16 11.14 3.96
N VAL A 284 -15.62 11.81 5.03
CA VAL A 284 -14.84 12.82 5.75
C VAL A 284 -13.57 12.21 6.33
N ARG A 285 -13.66 11.04 6.97
CA ARG A 285 -12.51 10.33 7.50
C ARG A 285 -11.48 10.02 6.41
N ASP A 286 -11.93 9.50 5.28
CA ASP A 286 -11.02 9.08 4.20
C ASP A 286 -10.35 10.25 3.47
N ILE A 287 -11.00 11.41 3.40
CA ILE A 287 -10.42 12.64 2.85
C ILE A 287 -9.37 13.24 3.79
N THR A 288 -9.57 13.14 5.11
CA THR A 288 -8.76 13.87 6.10
C THR A 288 -7.68 13.03 6.77
N GLN A 289 -7.87 11.71 6.90
CA GLN A 289 -6.89 10.81 7.49
C GLN A 289 -5.56 10.89 6.74
N LYS A 290 -4.44 11.06 7.47
CA LYS A 290 -3.09 11.30 6.93
C LYS A 290 -3.03 12.49 5.96
N ALA A 291 -3.82 13.54 6.22
CA ALA A 291 -3.97 14.69 5.32
C ALA A 291 -4.33 14.27 3.87
N GLY A 292 -5.14 13.24 3.70
CA GLY A 292 -5.53 12.69 2.40
C GLY A 292 -4.41 12.00 1.63
N GLN A 293 -3.22 11.84 2.22
CA GLN A 293 -2.07 11.16 1.61
C GLN A 293 -2.16 9.63 1.78
N LYS A 294 -3.30 9.08 1.39
CA LYS A 294 -3.58 7.63 1.35
C LYS A 294 -3.84 7.21 -0.08
N CYS A 295 -3.27 6.08 -0.48
CA CYS A 295 -3.57 5.46 -1.77
C CYS A 295 -5.06 5.11 -1.92
N THR A 296 -5.74 4.83 -0.80
CA THR A 296 -7.18 4.51 -0.74
C THR A 296 -8.08 5.71 -0.45
N ALA A 297 -7.55 6.94 -0.28
CA ALA A 297 -8.37 8.11 0.00
C ALA A 297 -9.39 8.38 -1.09
N ILE A 298 -10.61 8.75 -0.68
CA ILE A 298 -11.69 9.08 -1.60
C ILE A 298 -11.36 10.39 -2.33
N ARG A 299 -11.38 10.34 -3.67
CA ARG A 299 -11.16 11.48 -4.57
C ARG A 299 -12.44 11.94 -5.24
N ARG A 300 -13.36 11.00 -5.51
CA ARG A 300 -14.62 11.25 -6.20
C ARG A 300 -15.79 10.77 -5.36
N ILE A 301 -16.72 11.67 -5.08
CA ILE A 301 -17.90 11.43 -4.26
C ILE A 301 -19.11 11.49 -5.20
N LEU A 302 -19.68 10.32 -5.54
CA LEU A 302 -20.82 10.23 -6.45
C LEU A 302 -22.12 10.24 -5.63
N VAL A 303 -22.98 11.20 -5.91
CA VAL A 303 -24.20 11.45 -5.16
C VAL A 303 -25.38 11.57 -6.12
N PRO A 304 -26.52 10.89 -5.86
CA PRO A 304 -27.74 11.12 -6.61
C PRO A 304 -28.11 12.59 -6.63
N ARG A 305 -28.52 13.11 -7.79
CA ARG A 305 -28.74 14.54 -8.01
C ARG A 305 -29.68 15.16 -6.98
N GLU A 306 -30.71 14.43 -6.57
CA GLU A 306 -31.69 14.84 -5.58
C GLU A 306 -31.09 15.03 -4.16
N LEU A 307 -30.00 14.34 -3.84
CA LEU A 307 -29.33 14.43 -2.54
C LEU A 307 -28.16 15.42 -2.51
N CYS A 308 -27.74 15.92 -3.70
CA CYS A 308 -26.53 16.77 -3.78
C CYS A 308 -26.58 18.00 -2.89
N ALA A 309 -27.74 18.66 -2.74
CA ALA A 309 -27.86 19.85 -1.92
C ALA A 309 -27.55 19.56 -0.44
N ALA A 310 -28.15 18.50 0.10
CA ALA A 310 -27.95 18.10 1.49
C ALA A 310 -26.50 17.63 1.74
N VAL A 311 -25.99 16.73 0.86
CA VAL A 311 -24.61 16.20 0.98
C VAL A 311 -23.56 17.32 0.89
N LYS A 312 -23.77 18.32 0.04
CA LYS A 312 -22.86 19.49 -0.05
C LYS A 312 -22.82 20.28 1.25
N GLU A 313 -23.98 20.60 1.81
CA GLU A 313 -24.09 21.36 3.05
C GLU A 313 -23.37 20.62 4.19
N ASP A 314 -23.70 19.35 4.40
CA ASP A 314 -23.15 18.54 5.47
C ASP A 314 -21.63 18.30 5.31
N LEU A 315 -21.15 17.97 4.10
CA LEU A 315 -19.71 17.79 3.89
C LEU A 315 -18.91 19.08 4.06
N VAL A 316 -19.43 20.23 3.64
CA VAL A 316 -18.77 21.54 3.86
C VAL A 316 -18.66 21.84 5.35
N GLU A 317 -19.72 21.60 6.12
CA GLU A 317 -19.72 21.79 7.57
C GLU A 317 -18.70 20.84 8.25
N MET A 318 -18.80 19.54 7.98
CA MET A 318 -17.95 18.52 8.61
C MET A 318 -16.47 18.69 8.26
N LEU A 319 -16.13 18.94 6.98
CA LEU A 319 -14.74 19.14 6.53
C LEU A 319 -14.19 20.49 7.04
N GLY A 320 -15.04 21.54 7.10
CA GLY A 320 -14.68 22.85 7.63
C GLY A 320 -14.37 22.84 9.13
N ALA A 321 -14.98 21.92 9.88
CA ALA A 321 -14.75 21.74 11.32
C ALA A 321 -13.45 20.98 11.66
N ILE A 322 -12.72 20.44 10.66
CA ILE A 322 -11.48 19.68 10.90
C ILE A 322 -10.37 20.60 11.41
N LYS A 323 -9.93 20.37 12.65
CA LYS A 323 -8.79 21.10 13.24
C LYS A 323 -7.49 20.64 12.59
N VAL A 324 -6.93 21.50 11.73
CA VAL A 324 -5.61 21.31 11.12
C VAL A 324 -4.56 21.95 12.01
N GLY A 325 -3.48 21.22 12.34
CA GLY A 325 -2.50 21.75 13.27
C GLY A 325 -1.27 20.89 13.46
N ASP A 326 -0.49 21.24 14.50
CA ASP A 326 0.64 20.45 14.92
C ASP A 326 0.17 19.02 15.27
N PRO A 327 0.71 17.99 14.60
CA PRO A 327 0.30 16.61 14.84
C PRO A 327 0.66 16.10 16.26
N ALA A 328 1.52 16.80 16.99
CA ALA A 328 1.82 16.51 18.38
C ALA A 328 0.74 16.99 19.35
N ASP A 329 -0.14 17.93 18.94
CA ASP A 329 -1.29 18.38 19.71
C ASP A 329 -2.41 17.34 19.62
N GLU A 330 -2.89 16.86 20.78
CA GLU A 330 -3.95 15.84 20.88
C GLU A 330 -5.31 16.29 20.30
N GLU A 331 -5.55 17.59 20.24
CA GLU A 331 -6.77 18.13 19.62
C GLU A 331 -6.69 18.20 18.10
N THR A 332 -5.50 18.14 17.51
CA THR A 332 -5.32 18.14 16.06
C THR A 332 -5.95 16.90 15.44
N ARG A 333 -6.74 17.12 14.39
CA ARG A 333 -7.41 16.05 13.63
C ARG A 333 -6.71 15.77 12.30
N MET A 334 -5.99 16.73 11.76
CA MET A 334 -5.22 16.58 10.52
C MET A 334 -3.89 17.33 10.63
N GLY A 335 -2.80 16.63 10.41
CA GLY A 335 -1.43 17.17 10.34
C GLY A 335 -1.09 17.79 8.99
N PRO A 336 0.18 18.18 8.75
CA PRO A 336 0.65 18.71 7.48
C PRO A 336 0.82 17.61 6.43
N LEU A 337 0.99 18.02 5.16
CA LEU A 337 1.55 17.17 4.11
C LEU A 337 3.02 16.85 4.42
N THR A 338 3.52 15.76 3.88
CA THR A 338 4.86 15.22 4.22
C THR A 338 6.02 16.13 3.78
N SER A 339 5.85 16.96 2.74
CA SER A 339 6.94 17.77 2.20
C SER A 339 6.44 19.00 1.43
N ALA A 340 7.35 19.98 1.23
CA ALA A 340 7.09 21.14 0.38
C ALA A 340 6.72 20.73 -1.07
N ALA A 341 7.33 19.68 -1.60
CA ALA A 341 6.99 19.16 -2.92
C ALA A 341 5.53 18.68 -2.99
N GLN A 342 5.09 17.92 -1.99
CA GLN A 342 3.70 17.47 -1.91
C GLN A 342 2.72 18.64 -1.78
N LEU A 343 3.04 19.66 -0.98
CA LEU A 343 2.22 20.85 -0.87
C LEU A 343 2.08 21.59 -2.21
N LYS A 344 3.18 21.71 -2.94
CA LYS A 344 3.19 22.31 -4.28
C LYS A 344 2.33 21.52 -5.27
N ASP A 345 2.47 20.19 -5.28
CA ASP A 345 1.73 19.31 -6.18
C ASP A 345 0.23 19.31 -5.89
N VAL A 346 -0.14 19.31 -4.61
CA VAL A 346 -1.55 19.39 -4.18
C VAL A 346 -2.16 20.72 -4.58
N ARG A 347 -1.46 21.87 -4.39
CA ARG A 347 -1.95 23.18 -4.82
C ARG A 347 -2.13 23.26 -6.35
N ALA A 348 -1.18 22.72 -7.11
CA ALA A 348 -1.32 22.65 -8.57
C ALA A 348 -2.51 21.78 -8.99
N GLY A 349 -2.79 20.69 -8.24
CA GLY A 349 -3.98 19.86 -8.44
C GLY A 349 -5.28 20.62 -8.14
N ILE A 350 -5.32 21.38 -7.06
CA ILE A 350 -6.47 22.23 -6.69
C ILE A 350 -6.74 23.28 -7.79
N GLU A 351 -5.71 23.91 -8.35
CA GLU A 351 -5.85 24.88 -9.45
C GLU A 351 -6.48 24.23 -10.70
N ARG A 352 -6.05 23.01 -11.05
CA ARG A 352 -6.63 22.25 -12.17
C ARG A 352 -8.11 21.95 -11.97
N LEU A 353 -8.49 21.50 -10.77
CA LEU A 353 -9.88 21.21 -10.46
C LEU A 353 -10.75 22.48 -10.41
N ALA A 354 -10.19 23.58 -9.92
CA ALA A 354 -10.85 24.89 -9.85
C ALA A 354 -11.16 25.46 -11.25
N ALA A 355 -10.42 25.08 -12.27
CA ALA A 355 -10.70 25.47 -13.65
C ALA A 355 -11.92 24.77 -14.26
N GLU A 356 -12.41 23.69 -13.66
CA GLU A 356 -13.47 22.84 -14.21
C GLU A 356 -14.72 22.75 -13.31
N GLY A 357 -14.66 23.25 -12.08
CA GLY A 357 -15.77 23.09 -11.13
C GLY A 357 -15.88 24.19 -10.09
N ASN A 358 -16.96 24.14 -9.34
CA ASN A 358 -17.22 25.07 -8.26
C ASN A 358 -16.50 24.61 -6.98
N LYS A 359 -15.69 25.48 -6.39
CA LYS A 359 -15.06 25.22 -5.09
C LYS A 359 -16.09 25.47 -3.98
N LEU A 360 -16.53 24.39 -3.35
CA LEU A 360 -17.50 24.41 -2.24
C LEU A 360 -16.83 24.78 -0.91
N LEU A 361 -15.66 24.20 -0.66
CA LEU A 361 -14.81 24.52 0.49
C LEU A 361 -13.40 24.86 -0.01
N ALA A 362 -12.92 26.04 0.32
CA ALA A 362 -11.62 26.54 -0.07
C ALA A 362 -10.56 26.26 0.99
N GLU A 363 -9.29 26.17 0.55
CA GLU A 363 -8.15 26.16 1.46
C GLU A 363 -8.19 27.39 2.37
N THR A 364 -8.06 27.18 3.68
CA THR A 364 -7.89 28.25 4.66
C THR A 364 -6.40 28.65 4.66
N ALA A 365 -6.13 29.94 4.40
CA ALA A 365 -4.78 30.45 4.49
C ALA A 365 -4.22 30.29 5.91
N ARG A 366 -2.98 29.83 6.00
CA ARG A 366 -2.26 29.69 7.26
C ARG A 366 -0.90 30.39 7.13
N ASP A 367 -0.65 31.28 8.06
CA ASP A 367 0.66 31.92 8.20
C ASP A 367 1.61 31.03 8.99
N GLY A 368 2.91 31.12 8.70
CA GLY A 368 3.96 30.42 9.42
C GLY A 368 4.58 29.24 8.68
N LYS A 369 5.35 28.44 9.41
CA LYS A 369 6.05 27.25 8.91
C LYS A 369 5.15 26.04 8.83
N GLY A 370 5.61 25.03 8.08
CA GLY A 370 4.99 23.74 7.91
C GLY A 370 4.21 23.61 6.61
N PHE A 371 4.03 22.37 6.17
CA PHE A 371 3.43 22.05 4.88
C PHE A 371 1.91 21.80 5.03
N PHE A 372 1.23 22.70 5.74
CA PHE A 372 -0.17 22.56 6.07
C PHE A 372 -1.08 22.95 4.91
N ILE A 373 -2.19 22.25 4.80
CA ILE A 373 -3.31 22.54 3.92
C ILE A 373 -4.60 22.08 4.60
N SER A 374 -5.68 22.88 4.50
CA SER A 374 -7.00 22.46 4.99
C SER A 374 -7.73 21.61 3.95
N PRO A 375 -8.79 20.87 4.32
CA PRO A 375 -9.60 20.14 3.36
C PRO A 375 -10.18 21.05 2.27
N VAL A 376 -10.23 20.56 1.04
CA VAL A 376 -10.81 21.26 -0.12
C VAL A 376 -11.84 20.35 -0.79
N LEU A 377 -13.02 20.91 -1.04
CA LEU A 377 -14.11 20.21 -1.69
C LEU A 377 -14.56 20.97 -2.94
N PHE A 378 -14.72 20.25 -4.04
CA PHE A 378 -15.30 20.76 -5.29
C PHE A 378 -16.64 20.11 -5.60
N GLU A 379 -17.45 20.79 -6.43
CA GLU A 379 -18.53 20.20 -7.19
C GLU A 379 -18.17 20.27 -8.67
N ILE A 380 -18.11 19.11 -9.33
CA ILE A 380 -17.71 19.00 -10.74
C ILE A 380 -18.71 18.12 -11.47
N GLU A 381 -19.42 18.67 -12.43
CA GLU A 381 -20.43 17.94 -13.21
C GLU A 381 -19.84 17.36 -14.51
N ASN A 382 -19.08 18.14 -15.24
CA ASN A 382 -18.58 17.80 -16.57
C ASN A 382 -17.07 17.95 -16.75
N GLY A 383 -16.31 17.81 -15.65
CA GLY A 383 -14.88 17.97 -15.68
C GLY A 383 -14.14 16.79 -16.33
N LYS A 384 -12.92 17.07 -16.80
CA LYS A 384 -11.96 16.07 -17.29
C LYS A 384 -10.87 15.79 -16.26
N ALA A 385 -10.32 16.82 -15.64
CA ALA A 385 -9.23 16.73 -14.68
C ALA A 385 -9.59 15.83 -13.49
N VAL A 386 -10.84 15.84 -13.01
CA VAL A 386 -11.35 15.01 -11.92
C VAL A 386 -11.29 13.51 -12.23
N HIS A 387 -11.18 13.14 -13.51
CA HIS A 387 -11.06 11.76 -13.97
C HIS A 387 -9.64 11.40 -14.45
N GLU A 388 -8.73 12.36 -14.56
CA GLU A 388 -7.38 12.15 -15.11
C GLU A 388 -6.27 12.39 -14.11
N HIS A 389 -6.51 13.21 -13.08
CA HIS A 389 -5.46 13.59 -12.14
C HIS A 389 -5.83 13.26 -10.70
N GLU A 390 -4.99 12.49 -10.05
CA GLU A 390 -5.05 12.31 -8.61
C GLU A 390 -4.42 13.52 -7.91
N VAL A 391 -5.14 14.12 -6.97
CA VAL A 391 -4.59 15.14 -6.05
C VAL A 391 -4.31 14.45 -4.72
N PHE A 392 -3.03 14.15 -4.45
CA PHE A 392 -2.63 13.33 -3.31
C PHE A 392 -2.56 14.14 -2.01
N GLY A 393 -3.72 14.63 -1.57
CA GLY A 393 -3.93 15.48 -0.41
C GLY A 393 -5.39 15.45 0.04
N PRO A 394 -5.80 16.32 0.99
CA PRO A 394 -7.16 16.35 1.53
C PRO A 394 -8.13 17.07 0.57
N VAL A 395 -8.22 16.55 -0.65
CA VAL A 395 -8.98 17.14 -1.75
C VAL A 395 -9.90 16.09 -2.38
N ALA A 396 -11.18 16.42 -2.49
CA ALA A 396 -12.17 15.56 -3.15
C ALA A 396 -13.14 16.38 -4.00
N SER A 397 -13.83 15.70 -4.90
CA SER A 397 -14.85 16.29 -5.75
C SER A 397 -16.17 15.53 -5.65
N LEU A 398 -17.25 16.25 -5.44
CA LEU A 398 -18.62 15.74 -5.53
C LEU A 398 -19.05 15.77 -6.99
N LEU A 399 -19.54 14.63 -7.45
CA LEU A 399 -20.03 14.43 -8.81
C LEU A 399 -21.50 14.00 -8.75
N PRO A 400 -22.43 14.89 -9.14
CA PRO A 400 -23.84 14.51 -9.27
C PRO A 400 -24.02 13.42 -10.33
N TYR A 401 -24.89 12.45 -10.06
CA TYR A 401 -25.21 11.43 -11.05
C TYR A 401 -26.70 11.10 -11.09
N ASP A 402 -27.15 10.52 -12.21
CA ASP A 402 -28.47 9.97 -12.43
C ASP A 402 -28.32 8.50 -12.85
N GLY A 403 -29.18 7.63 -12.35
CA GLY A 403 -29.18 6.21 -12.68
C GLY A 403 -27.97 5.44 -12.15
N ASN A 404 -27.14 4.84 -13.03
CA ASN A 404 -26.00 4.02 -12.64
C ASN A 404 -24.67 4.79 -12.76
N PRO A 405 -23.87 4.92 -11.68
CA PRO A 405 -22.64 5.72 -11.66
C PRO A 405 -21.44 5.04 -12.36
N ALA A 406 -21.55 3.79 -12.78
CA ALA A 406 -20.44 2.99 -13.30
C ALA A 406 -19.72 3.66 -14.49
N ALA A 407 -20.47 4.31 -15.41
CA ALA A 407 -19.88 5.00 -16.54
C ALA A 407 -19.02 6.22 -16.12
N ILE A 408 -19.42 6.94 -15.07
CA ILE A 408 -18.65 8.05 -14.51
C ILE A 408 -17.38 7.52 -13.86
N ILE A 409 -17.50 6.42 -13.11
CA ILE A 409 -16.38 5.78 -12.42
C ILE A 409 -15.34 5.26 -13.42
N ALA A 410 -15.79 4.61 -14.51
CA ALA A 410 -14.96 4.08 -15.57
C ALA A 410 -14.05 5.15 -16.23
N ARG A 411 -14.48 6.41 -16.31
CA ARG A 411 -13.67 7.52 -16.83
C ARG A 411 -12.37 7.71 -16.06
N GLY A 412 -12.32 7.28 -14.78
CA GLY A 412 -11.09 7.31 -13.95
C GLY A 412 -10.03 6.29 -14.36
N ASN A 413 -10.34 5.35 -15.25
CA ASN A 413 -9.42 4.35 -15.77
C ASN A 413 -8.65 3.56 -14.68
N GLY A 414 -9.31 3.27 -13.58
CA GLY A 414 -8.78 2.45 -12.49
C GLY A 414 -8.70 3.14 -11.14
N GLY A 415 -8.78 2.33 -10.10
CA GLY A 415 -8.67 2.73 -8.71
C GLY A 415 -8.43 1.53 -7.80
N LEU A 416 -8.02 1.80 -6.58
CA LEU A 416 -7.75 0.78 -5.56
C LEU A 416 -9.03 0.34 -4.87
N VAL A 417 -9.92 1.29 -4.52
CA VAL A 417 -11.16 1.00 -3.82
C VAL A 417 -12.31 1.88 -4.29
N CYS A 418 -13.50 1.27 -4.39
CA CYS A 418 -14.76 2.00 -4.47
C CYS A 418 -15.66 1.56 -3.31
N SER A 419 -16.27 2.51 -2.60
CA SER A 419 -17.25 2.23 -1.56
C SER A 419 -18.67 2.55 -2.06
N ILE A 420 -19.63 1.70 -1.72
CA ILE A 420 -21.04 1.81 -2.12
C ILE A 420 -21.89 1.79 -0.84
N TYR A 421 -22.78 2.74 -0.72
CA TYR A 421 -23.70 2.92 0.42
C TYR A 421 -25.14 2.93 -0.10
N SER A 422 -25.82 1.80 0.04
CA SER A 422 -27.20 1.60 -0.41
C SER A 422 -27.83 0.42 0.33
N GLU A 423 -29.14 0.42 0.46
CA GLU A 423 -29.94 -0.73 0.90
C GLU A 423 -30.68 -1.43 -0.27
N ASP A 424 -30.63 -0.83 -1.45
CA ASP A 424 -31.20 -1.41 -2.66
C ASP A 424 -30.27 -2.48 -3.25
N SER A 425 -30.63 -3.74 -3.08
CA SER A 425 -29.86 -4.88 -3.57
C SER A 425 -29.73 -4.92 -5.09
N THR A 426 -30.71 -4.45 -5.84
CA THR A 426 -30.67 -4.40 -7.31
C THR A 426 -29.64 -3.36 -7.75
N PHE A 427 -29.68 -2.16 -7.15
CA PHE A 427 -28.69 -1.15 -7.42
C PHE A 427 -27.27 -1.62 -7.06
N ILE A 428 -27.09 -2.28 -5.89
CA ILE A 428 -25.79 -2.80 -5.47
C ILE A 428 -25.26 -3.81 -6.49
N GLU A 429 -26.07 -4.77 -6.94
CA GLU A 429 -25.67 -5.80 -7.90
C GLU A 429 -25.22 -5.16 -9.23
N GLU A 430 -26.02 -4.24 -9.78
CA GLU A 430 -25.70 -3.53 -11.02
C GLU A 430 -24.46 -2.64 -10.87
N ALA A 431 -24.34 -1.92 -9.76
CA ALA A 431 -23.19 -1.07 -9.48
C ALA A 431 -21.92 -1.90 -9.32
N VAL A 432 -21.95 -2.99 -8.58
CA VAL A 432 -20.80 -3.90 -8.44
C VAL A 432 -20.37 -4.46 -9.78
N ALA A 433 -21.31 -4.95 -10.60
CA ALA A 433 -21.00 -5.49 -11.92
C ALA A 433 -20.34 -4.45 -12.85
N GLY A 434 -20.79 -3.19 -12.79
CA GLY A 434 -20.26 -2.11 -13.63
C GLY A 434 -18.94 -1.49 -13.11
N ILE A 435 -18.72 -1.51 -11.80
CA ILE A 435 -17.59 -0.83 -11.14
C ILE A 435 -16.41 -1.79 -10.89
N ALA A 436 -16.66 -3.07 -10.59
CA ALA A 436 -15.61 -4.01 -10.23
C ALA A 436 -14.49 -4.16 -11.28
N PRO A 437 -14.73 -4.09 -12.61
CA PRO A 437 -13.65 -4.12 -13.59
C PRO A 437 -12.63 -2.97 -13.46
N TRP A 438 -12.99 -1.90 -12.76
CA TRP A 438 -12.18 -0.68 -12.61
C TRP A 438 -11.53 -0.52 -11.24
N HIS A 439 -11.77 -1.44 -10.29
CA HIS A 439 -11.24 -1.33 -8.94
C HIS A 439 -10.71 -2.68 -8.44
N GLY A 440 -9.66 -2.62 -7.62
CA GLY A 440 -9.16 -3.84 -6.97
C GLY A 440 -10.05 -4.30 -5.82
N ARG A 441 -10.83 -3.39 -5.21
CA ARG A 441 -11.69 -3.70 -4.06
C ARG A 441 -12.98 -2.88 -4.11
N ILE A 442 -14.10 -3.52 -3.81
CA ILE A 442 -15.40 -2.89 -3.56
C ILE A 442 -15.73 -3.04 -2.07
N TYR A 443 -16.01 -1.93 -1.41
CA TYR A 443 -16.51 -1.90 -0.04
C TYR A 443 -18.01 -1.62 -0.05
N LEU A 444 -18.79 -2.48 0.59
CA LEU A 444 -20.24 -2.29 0.74
C LEU A 444 -20.50 -1.77 2.15
N GLY A 445 -20.70 -0.46 2.28
CA GLY A 445 -20.97 0.20 3.55
C GLY A 445 -22.37 -0.14 4.07
N HIS A 446 -22.46 -0.43 5.38
CA HIS A 446 -23.74 -0.70 6.02
C HIS A 446 -23.68 -0.29 7.51
N PRO A 447 -24.70 0.35 8.09
CA PRO A 447 -24.69 0.81 9.49
C PRO A 447 -24.36 -0.29 10.51
N LYS A 448 -24.76 -1.54 10.27
CA LYS A 448 -24.44 -2.68 11.14
C LYS A 448 -22.95 -3.02 11.25
N ILE A 449 -22.10 -2.52 10.32
CA ILE A 449 -20.66 -2.71 10.34
C ILE A 449 -19.90 -1.39 10.62
N GLU A 450 -20.56 -0.38 11.19
CA GLU A 450 -19.98 0.94 11.49
C GLU A 450 -18.67 0.88 12.28
N LEU A 451 -18.50 -0.10 13.15
CA LEU A 451 -17.28 -0.31 13.93
C LEU A 451 -16.14 -1.00 13.13
N SER A 452 -16.40 -1.35 11.86
CA SER A 452 -15.36 -1.92 11.01
C SER A 452 -14.30 -0.88 10.62
N PRO A 453 -13.14 -1.32 10.14
CA PRO A 453 -12.07 -0.39 9.72
C PRO A 453 -12.46 0.58 8.59
N GLY A 454 -13.55 0.30 7.83
CA GLY A 454 -14.04 1.13 6.72
C GLY A 454 -13.25 1.01 5.41
N PRO A 455 -13.68 1.74 4.35
CA PRO A 455 -13.17 1.55 2.99
C PRO A 455 -11.68 1.86 2.83
N GLY A 456 -11.16 2.83 3.58
CA GLY A 456 -9.76 3.27 3.50
C GLY A 456 -8.75 2.31 4.10
N THR A 457 -9.18 1.25 4.81
CA THR A 457 -8.28 0.30 5.47
C THR A 457 -8.02 -0.90 4.57
N VAL A 458 -6.75 -1.25 4.43
CA VAL A 458 -6.31 -2.44 3.70
C VAL A 458 -6.20 -3.62 4.68
N LEU A 459 -6.81 -4.74 4.34
CA LEU A 459 -6.78 -5.95 5.16
C LEU A 459 -5.88 -7.00 4.49
N PRO A 460 -4.94 -7.65 5.21
CA PRO A 460 -3.99 -8.58 4.62
C PRO A 460 -4.63 -9.83 3.99
N GLN A 461 -5.87 -10.16 4.36
CA GLN A 461 -6.62 -11.29 3.80
C GLN A 461 -7.20 -11.01 2.41
N LEU A 462 -7.35 -9.72 2.04
CA LEU A 462 -7.94 -9.29 0.77
C LEU A 462 -6.90 -8.63 -0.11
N VAL A 463 -7.09 -8.72 -1.43
CA VAL A 463 -6.21 -8.11 -2.42
C VAL A 463 -6.22 -6.58 -2.27
N HIS A 464 -5.03 -5.99 -2.29
CA HIS A 464 -4.77 -4.57 -2.44
C HIS A 464 -4.06 -4.33 -3.76
N GLY A 465 -4.55 -3.38 -4.53
CA GLY A 465 -4.10 -3.09 -5.88
C GLY A 465 -5.27 -2.62 -6.72
N GLY A 466 -5.08 -2.49 -8.02
CA GLY A 466 -6.15 -2.10 -8.92
C GLY A 466 -5.71 -2.02 -10.38
N PRO A 467 -6.67 -2.10 -11.31
CA PRO A 467 -6.41 -2.08 -12.74
C PRO A 467 -6.04 -0.68 -13.26
N GLY A 468 -5.64 -0.63 -14.51
CA GLY A 468 -5.41 0.60 -15.26
C GLY A 468 -4.40 1.52 -14.58
N ARG A 469 -4.80 2.78 -14.31
CA ARG A 469 -3.92 3.77 -13.66
C ARG A 469 -3.40 3.35 -12.29
N ALA A 470 -4.15 2.51 -11.56
CA ALA A 470 -3.70 1.99 -10.26
C ALA A 470 -2.51 1.04 -10.37
N GLY A 471 -2.00 0.80 -11.57
CA GLY A 471 -0.77 0.08 -11.84
C GLY A 471 -0.97 -1.36 -12.29
N GLY A 472 -2.15 -1.95 -12.15
CA GLY A 472 -2.42 -3.34 -12.54
C GLY A 472 -1.72 -4.37 -11.65
N GLY A 473 -1.20 -3.94 -10.49
CA GLY A 473 -0.58 -4.81 -9.50
C GLY A 473 -1.60 -5.39 -8.52
N GLU A 474 -1.20 -6.48 -7.89
CA GLU A 474 -1.93 -7.08 -6.77
C GLU A 474 -0.95 -7.33 -5.63
N GLU A 475 -1.26 -6.79 -4.46
CA GLU A 475 -0.54 -7.01 -3.21
C GLU A 475 -1.48 -7.62 -2.18
N LEU A 476 -0.96 -8.21 -1.10
CA LEU A 476 -1.77 -8.84 -0.07
C LEU A 476 -2.72 -9.93 -0.62
N GLY A 477 -3.84 -10.19 0.05
CA GLY A 477 -4.78 -11.24 -0.36
C GLY A 477 -4.45 -12.60 0.23
N GLY A 478 -3.79 -12.63 1.37
CA GLY A 478 -3.41 -13.85 2.06
C GLY A 478 -2.51 -14.73 1.18
N ARG A 479 -2.92 -15.99 0.96
CA ARG A 479 -2.17 -16.93 0.12
C ARG A 479 -1.92 -16.43 -1.32
N ARG A 480 -2.80 -15.58 -1.88
CA ARG A 480 -2.67 -15.07 -3.25
C ARG A 480 -1.42 -14.22 -3.43
N ALA A 481 -1.05 -13.41 -2.43
CA ALA A 481 0.15 -12.58 -2.47
C ALA A 481 1.44 -13.37 -2.73
N LEU A 482 1.52 -14.60 -2.24
CA LEU A 482 2.70 -15.44 -2.41
C LEU A 482 2.99 -15.75 -3.88
N SER A 483 1.97 -15.73 -4.76
CA SER A 483 2.10 -16.06 -6.17
C SER A 483 3.04 -15.12 -6.92
N PHE A 484 3.18 -13.88 -6.49
CA PHE A 484 4.11 -12.91 -7.07
C PHE A 484 5.59 -13.31 -6.82
N TYR A 485 5.86 -13.90 -5.66
CA TYR A 485 7.19 -14.31 -5.19
C TYR A 485 7.52 -15.79 -5.49
N LEU A 486 6.54 -16.56 -5.94
CA LEU A 486 6.68 -17.97 -6.27
C LEU A 486 6.70 -18.18 -7.80
N GLN A 487 7.41 -19.21 -8.26
CA GLN A 487 7.35 -19.67 -9.63
C GLN A 487 6.42 -20.88 -9.73
N ARG A 488 5.35 -20.76 -10.52
CA ARG A 488 4.50 -21.91 -10.84
C ARG A 488 5.18 -22.80 -11.87
N VAL A 489 5.13 -24.11 -11.65
CA VAL A 489 5.66 -25.15 -12.53
C VAL A 489 4.66 -26.31 -12.62
N ALA A 490 4.52 -26.90 -13.79
CA ALA A 490 3.77 -28.16 -13.95
C ALA A 490 4.71 -29.34 -13.64
N LEU A 491 4.24 -30.24 -12.78
CA LEU A 491 4.88 -31.51 -12.48
C LEU A 491 4.10 -32.61 -13.22
N GLU A 492 4.77 -33.38 -14.04
CA GLU A 492 4.18 -34.50 -14.78
C GLU A 492 4.94 -35.79 -14.48
N GLY A 493 4.24 -36.88 -14.26
CA GLY A 493 4.91 -38.15 -14.00
C GLY A 493 4.09 -39.18 -13.26
N SER A 494 4.77 -40.01 -12.51
CA SER A 494 4.14 -41.07 -11.73
C SER A 494 3.32 -40.50 -10.55
N ARG A 495 2.04 -40.85 -10.49
CA ARG A 495 1.16 -40.43 -9.40
C ARG A 495 1.72 -40.68 -7.98
N PRO A 496 2.30 -41.85 -7.67
CA PRO A 496 2.90 -42.08 -6.35
C PRO A 496 4.09 -41.15 -6.05
N VAL A 497 4.88 -40.80 -7.08
CA VAL A 497 6.05 -39.90 -6.93
C VAL A 497 5.57 -38.48 -6.63
N ILE A 498 4.61 -37.96 -7.42
CA ILE A 498 4.05 -36.61 -7.21
C ILE A 498 3.36 -36.54 -5.84
N ALA A 499 2.54 -37.56 -5.49
CA ALA A 499 1.93 -37.65 -4.17
C ALA A 499 2.93 -37.77 -3.01
N GLY A 500 4.12 -38.31 -3.26
CA GLY A 500 5.20 -38.37 -2.27
C GLY A 500 5.82 -37.01 -1.95
N LEU A 501 5.80 -36.06 -2.90
CA LEU A 501 6.25 -34.67 -2.67
C LEU A 501 5.36 -33.92 -1.67
N THR A 502 4.12 -34.37 -1.50
CA THR A 502 3.14 -33.77 -0.57
C THR A 502 3.32 -34.21 0.87
N LYS A 503 3.92 -35.39 1.10
CA LYS A 503 4.06 -35.96 2.46
C LYS A 503 5.05 -35.18 3.35
N GLY A 504 5.83 -34.30 2.77
CA GLY A 504 6.64 -33.31 3.49
C GLY A 504 6.01 -31.92 3.62
N GLY A 505 4.76 -31.75 3.19
CA GLY A 505 4.08 -30.45 3.11
C GLY A 505 2.56 -30.57 2.97
N SER A 506 1.95 -31.57 3.57
CA SER A 506 0.49 -31.67 3.58
C SER A 506 -0.09 -31.03 4.85
N ALA A 507 -0.75 -29.93 4.70
CA ALA A 507 -2.03 -29.63 5.33
C ALA A 507 -2.82 -28.70 4.44
#